data_19da672fe9ea73edb4db0fed88209c1f
#
_entry.id   19da672fe9ea73edb4db0fed88209c1f
#
_cell.length_a   1.000
_cell.length_b   1.000
_cell.length_c   1.000
_cell.angle_alpha   90.00
_cell.angle_beta   90.00
_cell.angle_gamma   90.00
#
_symmetry.space_group_name_H-M   'P 1'
#
loop_
_entity.id
_entity.type
_entity.pdbx_description
1 polymer ?
#
loop_
_entity_poly.entity_id
_entity_poly.type
_entity_poly.pdbx_seq_one_letter_code
_entity_poly.pdbx_strand_id
1 'polypeptide(L)'
;MRPRKAAIRELLEGLCSDDPYEHRCAAEVARLVSIREPGILEGCSDILAEAAAAFPDEEWQARGYVIVAAAHNALTRAQRRRLLSTVRELLRPEERIGVRAMALEAFLVLGAQDAELRDEAVEMMEEARRSPIPALRARARRMLPMLLKAQTSRAGLAESRRGRASIPTQ
;
A
#
# COMPACT_ATOMS: atom_id res chain seq x y z
N MET A 1 -28.20 -5.62 -10.86
CA MET A 1 -26.99 -5.25 -10.07
C MET A 1 -25.79 -5.24 -11.02
N ARG A 2 -24.91 -4.21 -11.00
CA ARG A 2 -23.79 -4.16 -11.95
C ARG A 2 -22.80 -5.27 -11.58
N PRO A 3 -22.27 -6.06 -12.55
CA PRO A 3 -21.41 -7.24 -12.29
C PRO A 3 -20.21 -6.92 -11.38
N ARG A 4 -19.63 -5.72 -11.49
CA ARG A 4 -18.52 -5.22 -10.65
C ARG A 4 -18.87 -5.15 -9.15
N LYS A 5 -20.08 -4.69 -8.79
CA LYS A 5 -20.51 -4.60 -7.38
C LYS A 5 -20.72 -6.00 -6.76
N ALA A 6 -21.19 -6.96 -7.55
CA ALA A 6 -21.36 -8.32 -7.08
C ALA A 6 -19.99 -8.98 -6.79
N ALA A 7 -19.02 -8.83 -7.70
CA ALA A 7 -17.68 -9.37 -7.52
C ALA A 7 -16.93 -8.75 -6.32
N ILE A 8 -17.08 -7.44 -6.08
CA ILE A 8 -16.49 -6.80 -4.90
C ILE A 8 -17.14 -7.33 -3.62
N ARG A 9 -18.45 -7.54 -3.60
CA ARG A 9 -19.13 -8.11 -2.43
C ARG A 9 -18.65 -9.53 -2.13
N GLU A 10 -18.57 -10.39 -3.14
CA GLU A 10 -18.06 -11.75 -3.03
C GLU A 10 -16.60 -11.76 -2.49
N LEU A 11 -15.76 -10.85 -2.97
CA LEU A 11 -14.41 -10.66 -2.47
C LEU A 11 -14.39 -10.32 -0.98
N LEU A 12 -15.24 -9.40 -0.53
CA LEU A 12 -15.34 -9.01 0.88
C LEU A 12 -15.91 -10.14 1.75
N GLU A 13 -16.88 -10.89 1.26
CA GLU A 13 -17.40 -12.09 1.93
C GLU A 13 -16.28 -13.12 2.14
N GLY A 14 -15.42 -13.34 1.13
CA GLY A 14 -14.25 -14.23 1.26
C GLY A 14 -13.21 -13.73 2.26
N LEU A 15 -13.01 -12.41 2.43
CA LEU A 15 -12.13 -11.85 3.47
C LEU A 15 -12.69 -12.01 4.89
N CYS A 16 -14.00 -12.23 5.02
CA CYS A 16 -14.70 -12.42 6.30
C CYS A 16 -15.10 -13.90 6.53
N SER A 17 -14.66 -14.82 5.68
CA SER A 17 -14.92 -16.26 5.82
C SER A 17 -14.16 -16.84 7.03
N ASP A 18 -14.63 -17.96 7.56
CA ASP A 18 -13.89 -18.74 8.59
C ASP A 18 -12.86 -19.71 7.95
N ASP A 19 -12.80 -19.79 6.61
CA ASP A 19 -11.87 -20.68 5.88
C ASP A 19 -10.57 -19.94 5.54
N PRO A 20 -9.40 -20.35 6.08
CA PRO A 20 -8.10 -19.76 5.78
C PRO A 20 -7.73 -19.81 4.28
N TYR A 21 -8.24 -20.77 3.53
CA TYR A 21 -8.03 -20.83 2.10
C TYR A 21 -8.79 -19.75 1.36
N GLU A 22 -10.04 -19.50 1.74
CA GLU A 22 -10.85 -18.40 1.18
C GLU A 22 -10.24 -17.04 1.55
N HIS A 23 -9.80 -16.83 2.80
CA HIS A 23 -9.05 -15.64 3.21
C HIS A 23 -7.88 -15.35 2.28
N ARG A 24 -7.04 -16.35 2.05
CA ARG A 24 -5.85 -16.19 1.20
C ARG A 24 -6.21 -15.86 -0.23
N CYS A 25 -7.18 -16.58 -0.80
CA CYS A 25 -7.63 -16.35 -2.18
C CYS A 25 -8.23 -14.94 -2.33
N ALA A 26 -9.12 -14.55 -1.43
CA ALA A 26 -9.74 -13.22 -1.43
C ALA A 26 -8.70 -12.11 -1.24
N ALA A 27 -7.77 -12.27 -0.30
CA ALA A 27 -6.70 -11.31 -0.06
C ALA A 27 -5.77 -11.14 -1.27
N GLU A 28 -5.41 -12.25 -1.96
CA GLU A 28 -4.60 -12.20 -3.16
C GLU A 28 -5.34 -11.50 -4.31
N VAL A 29 -6.61 -11.80 -4.52
CA VAL A 29 -7.44 -11.10 -5.52
C VAL A 29 -7.54 -9.62 -5.17
N ALA A 30 -7.81 -9.25 -3.91
CA ALA A 30 -7.86 -7.87 -3.46
C ALA A 30 -6.57 -7.12 -3.80
N ARG A 31 -5.41 -7.72 -3.52
CA ARG A 31 -4.10 -7.18 -3.88
C ARG A 31 -3.93 -6.97 -5.37
N LEU A 32 -4.22 -8.00 -6.17
CA LEU A 32 -4.02 -7.96 -7.62
C LEU A 32 -4.89 -6.91 -8.29
N VAL A 33 -6.17 -6.81 -7.92
CA VAL A 33 -7.08 -5.82 -8.49
C VAL A 33 -6.73 -4.41 -8.06
N SER A 34 -6.30 -4.21 -6.80
CA SER A 34 -5.87 -2.90 -6.29
C SER A 34 -4.57 -2.40 -6.94
N ILE A 35 -3.62 -3.28 -7.24
CA ILE A 35 -2.40 -2.93 -7.98
C ILE A 35 -2.74 -2.55 -9.44
N ARG A 36 -3.65 -3.30 -10.07
CA ARG A 36 -4.01 -3.09 -11.46
C ARG A 36 -4.88 -1.85 -11.67
N GLU A 37 -5.78 -1.59 -10.75
CA GLU A 37 -6.71 -0.47 -10.77
C GLU A 37 -6.76 0.19 -9.38
N PRO A 38 -5.82 1.09 -9.06
CA PRO A 38 -5.80 1.79 -7.78
C PRO A 38 -7.13 2.50 -7.51
N GLY A 39 -7.65 2.34 -6.28
CA GLY A 39 -8.95 2.87 -5.90
C GLY A 39 -10.16 1.98 -6.22
N ILE A 40 -9.98 0.81 -6.84
CA ILE A 40 -11.10 -0.11 -7.17
C ILE A 40 -11.89 -0.55 -5.94
N LEU A 41 -11.23 -0.66 -4.79
CA LEU A 41 -11.81 -1.01 -3.49
C LEU A 41 -12.00 0.23 -2.59
N GLU A 42 -12.08 1.44 -3.19
CA GLU A 42 -12.43 2.65 -2.45
C GLU A 42 -13.79 2.48 -1.76
N GLY A 43 -13.88 2.85 -0.49
CA GLY A 43 -15.04 2.58 0.35
C GLY A 43 -14.98 1.23 1.11
N CYS A 44 -14.05 0.33 0.77
CA CYS A 44 -13.81 -0.92 1.51
C CYS A 44 -12.56 -0.85 2.39
N SER A 45 -11.93 0.32 2.51
CA SER A 45 -10.66 0.50 3.20
C SER A 45 -10.71 0.12 4.69
N ASP A 46 -11.85 0.31 5.35
CA ASP A 46 -12.02 -0.10 6.76
C ASP A 46 -12.00 -1.62 6.87
N ILE A 47 -12.71 -2.34 5.99
CA ILE A 47 -12.75 -3.81 5.97
C ILE A 47 -11.35 -4.37 5.70
N LEU A 48 -10.61 -3.78 4.76
CA LEU A 48 -9.23 -4.19 4.46
C LEU A 48 -8.30 -3.95 5.66
N ALA A 49 -8.44 -2.83 6.35
CA ALA A 49 -7.64 -2.51 7.52
C ALA A 49 -7.96 -3.42 8.71
N GLU A 50 -9.24 -3.74 8.92
CA GLU A 50 -9.71 -4.67 9.95
C GLU A 50 -9.22 -6.09 9.66
N ALA A 51 -9.35 -6.58 8.43
CA ALA A 51 -8.84 -7.88 8.02
C ALA A 51 -7.32 -7.98 8.21
N ALA A 52 -6.55 -6.93 7.89
CA ALA A 52 -5.10 -6.90 8.10
C ALA A 52 -4.70 -7.05 9.57
N ALA A 53 -5.53 -6.54 10.50
CA ALA A 53 -5.32 -6.65 11.94
C ALA A 53 -5.84 -7.97 12.53
N ALA A 54 -6.89 -8.54 11.94
CA ALA A 54 -7.59 -9.72 12.47
C ALA A 54 -6.97 -11.05 12.03
N PHE A 55 -6.30 -11.12 10.87
CA PHE A 55 -5.71 -12.36 10.39
C PHE A 55 -4.64 -12.88 11.35
N PRO A 56 -4.70 -14.16 11.73
CA PRO A 56 -3.71 -14.76 12.61
C PRO A 56 -2.33 -14.81 11.94
N ASP A 57 -1.28 -14.96 12.77
CA ASP A 57 0.11 -14.97 12.30
C ASP A 57 0.43 -16.13 11.33
N GLU A 58 -0.32 -17.22 11.41
CA GLU A 58 -0.25 -18.35 10.51
C GLU A 58 -0.69 -17.98 9.09
N GLU A 59 -1.64 -17.05 8.98
CA GLU A 59 -2.16 -16.54 7.71
C GLU A 59 -1.37 -15.32 7.18
N TRP A 60 -0.08 -15.30 7.43
CA TRP A 60 0.81 -14.19 7.08
C TRP A 60 0.72 -13.73 5.61
N GLN A 61 0.40 -14.65 4.68
CA GLN A 61 0.24 -14.31 3.27
C GLN A 61 -1.01 -13.47 3.04
N ALA A 62 -2.14 -13.88 3.60
CA ALA A 62 -3.40 -13.13 3.51
C ALA A 62 -3.23 -11.75 4.14
N ARG A 63 -2.66 -11.67 5.34
CA ARG A 63 -2.35 -10.41 6.03
C ARG A 63 -1.49 -9.49 5.18
N GLY A 64 -0.41 -10.01 4.59
CA GLY A 64 0.47 -9.24 3.71
C GLY A 64 -0.23 -8.77 2.43
N TYR A 65 -1.09 -9.58 1.83
CA TYR A 65 -1.84 -9.21 0.64
C TYR A 65 -2.84 -8.09 0.93
N VAL A 66 -3.54 -8.16 2.05
CA VAL A 66 -4.55 -7.16 2.42
C VAL A 66 -3.92 -5.80 2.73
N ILE A 67 -2.76 -5.73 3.41
CA ILE A 67 -2.08 -4.45 3.64
C ILE A 67 -1.63 -3.78 2.34
N VAL A 68 -1.17 -4.57 1.36
CA VAL A 68 -0.82 -4.03 0.03
C VAL A 68 -2.08 -3.55 -0.68
N ALA A 69 -3.18 -4.31 -0.65
CA ALA A 69 -4.45 -3.90 -1.23
C ALA A 69 -4.94 -2.58 -0.61
N ALA A 70 -4.93 -2.47 0.73
CA ALA A 70 -5.33 -1.25 1.44
C ALA A 70 -4.48 -0.04 1.04
N ALA A 71 -3.16 -0.21 0.92
CA ALA A 71 -2.26 0.88 0.55
C ALA A 71 -2.52 1.45 -0.87
N HIS A 72 -3.01 0.62 -1.81
CA HIS A 72 -3.34 1.05 -3.17
C HIS A 72 -4.70 1.75 -3.31
N ASN A 73 -5.49 1.83 -2.23
CA ASN A 73 -6.79 2.48 -2.24
C ASN A 73 -6.76 3.86 -1.56
N ALA A 74 -7.75 4.69 -1.86
CA ALA A 74 -7.88 5.99 -1.21
C ALA A 74 -8.20 5.80 0.28
N LEU A 75 -7.37 6.38 1.14
CA LEU A 75 -7.46 6.28 2.59
C LEU A 75 -7.73 7.64 3.21
N THR A 76 -8.65 7.70 4.16
CA THR A 76 -8.76 8.85 5.06
C THR A 76 -7.49 8.95 5.92
N ARG A 77 -7.26 10.12 6.52
CA ARG A 77 -6.12 10.33 7.42
C ARG A 77 -6.09 9.33 8.59
N ALA A 78 -7.25 8.99 9.13
CA ALA A 78 -7.35 8.04 10.23
C ALA A 78 -7.03 6.60 9.79
N GLN A 79 -7.57 6.16 8.66
CA GLN A 79 -7.27 4.84 8.07
C GLN A 79 -5.78 4.70 7.74
N ARG A 80 -5.19 5.75 7.14
CA ARG A 80 -3.76 5.77 6.82
C ARG A 80 -2.89 5.64 8.06
N ARG A 81 -3.21 6.35 9.16
CA ARG A 81 -2.46 6.22 10.43
C ARG A 81 -2.52 4.80 10.98
N ARG A 82 -3.70 4.16 10.99
CA ARG A 82 -3.86 2.77 11.43
C ARG A 82 -3.04 1.82 10.56
N LEU A 83 -3.18 1.93 9.24
CA LEU A 83 -2.42 1.10 8.32
C LEU A 83 -0.91 1.27 8.47
N LEU A 84 -0.43 2.50 8.64
CA LEU A 84 0.98 2.78 8.89
C LEU A 84 1.50 2.15 10.18
N SER A 85 0.71 2.15 11.25
CA SER A 85 1.07 1.46 12.50
C SER A 85 1.29 -0.03 12.25
N THR A 86 0.31 -0.69 11.63
CA THR A 86 0.39 -2.11 11.27
C THR A 86 1.57 -2.40 10.34
N VAL A 87 1.76 -1.58 9.29
CA VAL A 87 2.87 -1.76 8.35
C VAL A 87 4.23 -1.63 9.03
N ARG A 88 4.43 -0.66 9.94
CA ARG A 88 5.67 -0.50 10.71
C ARG A 88 5.94 -1.67 11.64
N GLU A 89 4.91 -2.24 12.26
CA GLU A 89 5.03 -3.46 13.06
C GLU A 89 5.51 -4.63 12.22
N LEU A 90 4.94 -4.81 11.03
CA LEU A 90 5.29 -5.89 10.11
C LEU A 90 6.64 -5.70 9.38
N LEU A 91 7.26 -4.53 9.49
CA LEU A 91 8.62 -4.29 8.99
C LEU A 91 9.72 -4.69 9.97
N ARG A 92 9.38 -5.05 11.21
CA ARG A 92 10.36 -5.43 12.23
C ARG A 92 11.22 -6.62 11.78
N PRO A 93 12.48 -6.70 12.21
CA PRO A 93 13.40 -7.77 11.84
C PRO A 93 12.92 -9.18 12.20
N GLU A 94 12.13 -9.30 13.26
CA GLU A 94 11.59 -10.55 13.79
C GLU A 94 10.51 -11.17 12.89
N GLU A 95 9.90 -10.34 12.04
CA GLU A 95 8.83 -10.78 11.15
C GLU A 95 9.34 -11.64 9.99
N ARG A 96 8.48 -12.50 9.46
CA ARG A 96 8.76 -13.34 8.31
C ARG A 96 9.16 -12.48 7.09
N ILE A 97 10.19 -12.91 6.37
CA ILE A 97 10.72 -12.18 5.20
C ILE A 97 9.64 -11.84 4.18
N GLY A 98 8.70 -12.76 3.94
CA GLY A 98 7.57 -12.54 3.02
C GLY A 98 6.66 -11.41 3.47
N VAL A 99 6.31 -11.36 4.76
CA VAL A 99 5.51 -10.29 5.37
C VAL A 99 6.24 -8.95 5.27
N ARG A 100 7.51 -8.91 5.66
CA ARG A 100 8.35 -7.71 5.58
C ARG A 100 8.43 -7.16 4.16
N ALA A 101 8.54 -8.04 3.16
CA ALA A 101 8.59 -7.61 1.76
C ALA A 101 7.25 -7.00 1.29
N MET A 102 6.12 -7.50 1.77
CA MET A 102 4.80 -6.93 1.47
C MET A 102 4.54 -5.65 2.27
N ALA A 103 4.95 -5.60 3.53
CA ALA A 103 4.90 -4.38 4.34
C ALA A 103 5.75 -3.25 3.73
N LEU A 104 6.95 -3.58 3.23
CA LEU A 104 7.78 -2.62 2.48
C LEU A 104 7.04 -2.09 1.25
N GLU A 105 6.40 -2.96 0.45
CA GLU A 105 5.60 -2.51 -0.70
C GLU A 105 4.49 -1.55 -0.28
N ALA A 106 3.72 -1.91 0.74
CA ALA A 106 2.64 -1.06 1.25
C ALA A 106 3.17 0.29 1.74
N PHE A 107 4.29 0.31 2.48
CA PHE A 107 4.92 1.55 2.95
C PHE A 107 5.36 2.46 1.80
N LEU A 108 6.00 1.88 0.77
CA LEU A 108 6.45 2.64 -0.41
C LEU A 108 5.28 3.20 -1.22
N VAL A 109 4.15 2.46 -1.31
CA VAL A 109 2.92 2.96 -1.95
C VAL A 109 2.36 4.15 -1.18
N LEU A 110 2.26 4.05 0.15
CA LEU A 110 1.79 5.15 1.01
C LEU A 110 2.71 6.37 0.91
N GLY A 111 4.03 6.18 0.89
CA GLY A 111 5.00 7.26 0.73
C GLY A 111 4.93 7.94 -0.65
N ALA A 112 4.57 7.21 -1.72
CA ALA A 112 4.34 7.81 -3.02
C ALA A 112 3.09 8.71 -3.05
N GLN A 113 2.07 8.37 -2.25
CA GLN A 113 0.81 9.13 -2.17
C GLN A 113 0.88 10.28 -1.17
N ASP A 114 1.73 10.19 -0.14
CA ASP A 114 1.82 11.16 0.96
C ASP A 114 3.17 11.88 0.97
N ALA A 115 3.12 13.20 0.88
CA ALA A 115 4.31 14.03 0.87
C ALA A 115 5.10 14.00 2.20
N GLU A 116 4.40 13.82 3.33
CA GLU A 116 5.02 13.77 4.67
C GLU A 116 5.79 12.46 4.89
N LEU A 117 5.38 11.37 4.21
CA LEU A 117 6.02 10.06 4.32
C LEU A 117 7.07 9.80 3.24
N ARG A 118 7.18 10.68 2.25
CA ARG A 118 7.98 10.41 1.04
C ARG A 118 9.46 10.28 1.31
N ASP A 119 10.01 11.15 2.13
CA ASP A 119 11.44 11.14 2.43
C ASP A 119 11.80 9.84 3.20
N GLU A 120 11.01 9.47 4.21
CA GLU A 120 11.16 8.20 4.92
C GLU A 120 11.01 6.98 3.97
N ALA A 121 10.08 7.04 3.02
CA ALA A 121 9.91 5.97 2.03
C ALA A 121 11.10 5.84 1.08
N VAL A 122 11.73 6.94 0.69
CA VAL A 122 12.95 6.92 -0.14
C VAL A 122 14.12 6.33 0.64
N GLU A 123 14.32 6.74 1.88
CA GLU A 123 15.38 6.19 2.76
C GLU A 123 15.19 4.68 2.95
N MET A 124 13.99 4.24 3.29
CA MET A 124 13.66 2.83 3.46
C MET A 124 13.84 2.02 2.17
N MET A 125 13.52 2.59 1.02
CA MET A 125 13.76 1.96 -0.27
C MET A 125 15.27 1.78 -0.54
N GLU A 126 16.08 2.80 -0.27
CA GLU A 126 17.53 2.74 -0.46
C GLU A 126 18.18 1.72 0.50
N GLU A 127 17.72 1.64 1.73
CA GLU A 127 18.12 0.62 2.68
C GLU A 127 17.74 -0.79 2.18
N ALA A 128 16.51 -0.98 1.74
CA ALA A 128 16.04 -2.25 1.21
C ALA A 128 16.81 -2.70 -0.05
N ARG A 129 17.25 -1.76 -0.89
CA ARG A 129 18.12 -2.06 -2.06
C ARG A 129 19.47 -2.62 -1.67
N ARG A 130 20.00 -2.23 -0.51
CA ARG A 130 21.30 -2.70 0.03
C ARG A 130 21.13 -3.92 0.95
N SER A 131 19.91 -4.31 1.28
CA SER A 131 19.61 -5.43 2.17
C SER A 131 20.27 -6.73 1.67
N PRO A 132 20.84 -7.58 2.54
CA PRO A 132 21.27 -8.94 2.18
C PRO A 132 20.13 -9.84 1.76
N ILE A 133 18.87 -9.49 2.08
CA ILE A 133 17.66 -10.28 1.81
C ILE A 133 17.17 -10.07 0.38
N PRO A 134 17.22 -11.11 -0.51
CA PRO A 134 16.85 -10.95 -1.92
C PRO A 134 15.42 -10.45 -2.15
N ALA A 135 14.47 -10.88 -1.32
CA ALA A 135 13.07 -10.49 -1.43
C ALA A 135 12.87 -8.98 -1.22
N LEU A 136 13.57 -8.38 -0.24
CA LEU A 136 13.50 -6.94 0.01
C LEU A 136 14.14 -6.16 -1.14
N ARG A 137 15.32 -6.59 -1.64
CA ARG A 137 15.95 -5.97 -2.81
C ARG A 137 15.06 -6.00 -4.05
N ALA A 138 14.43 -7.15 -4.33
CA ALA A 138 13.54 -7.31 -5.47
C ALA A 138 12.34 -6.37 -5.35
N ARG A 139 11.76 -6.25 -4.15
CA ARG A 139 10.61 -5.38 -3.88
C ARG A 139 10.98 -3.91 -4.07
N ALA A 140 12.10 -3.48 -3.50
CA ALA A 140 12.59 -2.11 -3.64
C ALA A 140 12.84 -1.72 -5.10
N ARG A 141 13.48 -2.60 -5.90
CA ARG A 141 13.70 -2.36 -7.34
C ARG A 141 12.41 -2.20 -8.11
N ARG A 142 11.39 -3.02 -7.82
CA ARG A 142 10.09 -2.96 -8.48
C ARG A 142 9.34 -1.66 -8.17
N MET A 143 9.48 -1.14 -6.95
CA MET A 143 8.76 0.04 -6.50
C MET A 143 9.47 1.37 -6.84
N LEU A 144 10.76 1.34 -7.18
CA LEU A 144 11.55 2.52 -7.51
C LEU A 144 10.91 3.44 -8.56
N PRO A 145 10.41 2.94 -9.72
CA PRO A 145 9.82 3.81 -10.73
C PRO A 145 8.59 4.59 -10.22
N MET A 146 7.81 3.99 -9.33
CA MET A 146 6.63 4.64 -8.75
C MET A 146 7.02 5.81 -7.85
N LEU A 147 8.01 5.63 -6.97
CA LEU A 147 8.50 6.70 -6.09
C LEU A 147 9.15 7.84 -6.88
N LEU A 148 9.95 7.54 -7.88
CA LEU A 148 10.57 8.56 -8.76
C LEU A 148 9.50 9.38 -9.49
N LYS A 149 8.47 8.73 -10.03
CA LYS A 149 7.34 9.42 -10.68
C LYS A 149 6.60 10.34 -9.71
N ALA A 150 6.42 9.93 -8.47
CA ALA A 150 5.78 10.74 -7.44
C ALA A 150 6.62 11.98 -7.06
N GLN A 151 7.94 11.87 -7.07
CA GLN A 151 8.86 12.99 -6.84
C GLN A 151 8.82 14.02 -7.96
N THR A 152 8.88 13.57 -9.23
CA THR A 152 8.88 14.48 -10.41
C THR A 152 7.57 15.24 -10.55
N SER A 153 6.43 14.59 -10.28
CA SER A 153 5.12 15.24 -10.33
C SER A 153 5.00 16.39 -9.34
N ARG A 154 5.65 16.30 -8.18
CA ARG A 154 5.66 17.36 -7.17
C ARG A 154 6.56 18.54 -7.56
N ALA A 155 7.73 18.25 -8.12
CA ALA A 155 8.64 19.31 -8.58
C ALA A 155 7.97 20.21 -9.62
N GLY A 156 7.31 19.63 -10.61
CA GLY A 156 6.56 20.36 -11.64
C GLY A 156 5.40 21.21 -11.07
N LEU A 157 4.69 20.71 -10.05
CA LEU A 157 3.62 21.47 -9.38
C LEU A 157 4.17 22.64 -8.54
N ALA A 158 5.32 22.48 -7.91
CA ALA A 158 5.98 23.53 -7.13
C ALA A 158 6.49 24.67 -8.02
N GLU A 159 7.08 24.32 -9.18
CA GLU A 159 7.52 25.30 -10.18
C GLU A 159 6.35 26.07 -10.80
N SER A 160 5.25 25.40 -11.15
CA SER A 160 4.03 26.03 -11.66
C SER A 160 3.41 27.02 -10.67
N ARG A 161 3.49 26.74 -9.37
CA ARG A 161 2.99 27.67 -8.34
C ARG A 161 3.90 28.88 -8.17
N ARG A 162 5.22 28.73 -8.26
CA ARG A 162 6.17 29.85 -8.20
C ARG A 162 6.06 30.77 -9.41
N GLY A 163 5.87 30.21 -10.61
CA GLY A 163 5.68 30.99 -11.83
C GLY A 163 4.41 31.86 -11.83
N ARG A 164 3.34 31.43 -11.15
CA ARG A 164 2.10 32.24 -11.03
C ARG A 164 2.16 33.33 -9.99
N ALA A 165 3.04 33.22 -8.98
CA ALA A 165 3.22 34.24 -7.95
C ALA A 165 4.08 35.43 -8.41
N SER A 166 4.69 35.38 -9.59
CA SER A 166 5.65 36.36 -10.10
C SER A 166 5.08 37.27 -11.19
N ILE A 167 3.74 37.37 -11.36
CA ILE A 167 3.14 38.34 -12.28
C ILE A 167 2.92 39.65 -11.50
N PRO A 168 3.72 40.71 -11.74
CA PRO A 168 3.47 42.00 -11.12
C PRO A 168 2.21 42.62 -11.72
N THR A 169 1.26 42.94 -10.86
CA THR A 169 0.10 43.78 -11.21
C THR A 169 0.60 45.19 -11.57
N GLN A 170 0.47 45.55 -12.84
CA GLN A 170 0.63 46.94 -13.29
C GLN A 170 -0.67 47.69 -13.08
#